data_415d866fe059e64eb8f254e81aa77304
#
_entry.id   415d866fe059e64eb8f254e81aa77304
#
_cell.length_a   1.000
_cell.length_b   1.000
_cell.length_c   1.000
_cell.angle_alpha   90.00
_cell.angle_beta   90.00
_cell.angle_gamma   90.00
#
_symmetry.space_group_name_H-M   'P 1'
#
loop_
_entity.id
_entity.type
_entity.pdbx_description
1 polymer ?
#
loop_
_entity_poly.entity_id
_entity_poly.type
_entity_poly.pdbx_seq_one_letter_code
_entity_poly.pdbx_strand_id
1 'polypeptide(L)'
;IYAINGERVYLKSDVSLIMGLSDTGKIDMTVLRDGKKLERTLTKQVYTDENGKEYEAYGFTYGGIVKATPLLRLQYSWYQTMDYVRIVRLSLQMLLSGAAGVNDLSGPVGIVSTITEVGKETEAEAGFGAALESILYFAAMFAVNLAVMNLLPLPALDGGHVLFLLVNGIAVLLFKKEIPSKYLNVINGIGFALLMALMLFVTFHDICLLYTSDA
;
A
#
# COMPACT_ATOMS: atom_id res chain seq x y z
N ILE A 1 -11.03 15.88 10.11
CA ILE A 1 -11.00 14.53 10.73
C ILE A 1 -9.64 14.35 11.37
N TYR A 2 -9.60 13.82 12.60
CA TYR A 2 -8.35 13.57 13.33
C TYR A 2 -7.94 12.10 13.28
N ALA A 3 -8.89 11.20 13.53
CA ALA A 3 -8.69 9.75 13.47
C ALA A 3 -9.99 9.03 13.09
N ILE A 4 -9.89 7.82 12.55
CA ILE A 4 -11.02 6.91 12.30
C ILE A 4 -10.61 5.54 12.83
N ASN A 5 -11.49 4.90 13.64
CA ASN A 5 -11.23 3.61 14.30
C ASN A 5 -9.89 3.57 15.07
N GLY A 6 -9.52 4.71 15.69
CA GLY A 6 -8.25 4.88 16.40
C GLY A 6 -7.03 5.16 15.51
N GLU A 7 -7.12 4.97 14.20
CA GLU A 7 -6.05 5.25 13.24
C GLU A 7 -6.01 6.72 12.86
N ARG A 8 -4.80 7.31 12.91
CA ARG A 8 -4.58 8.72 12.58
C ARG A 8 -4.78 8.99 11.08
N VAL A 9 -5.54 10.05 10.77
CA VAL A 9 -5.81 10.51 9.40
C VAL A 9 -4.91 11.71 9.08
N TYR A 10 -4.18 11.67 7.99
CA TYR A 10 -3.34 12.75 7.46
C TYR A 10 -3.77 13.17 6.07
N LEU A 11 -4.21 12.21 5.24
CA LEU A 11 -4.58 12.41 3.84
C LEU A 11 -6.03 11.97 3.59
N LYS A 12 -6.56 12.41 2.46
CA LYS A 12 -7.87 11.95 1.97
C LYS A 12 -7.89 10.44 1.72
N SER A 13 -6.80 9.89 1.21
CA SER A 13 -6.60 8.45 0.99
C SER A 13 -6.74 7.62 2.26
N ASP A 14 -6.24 8.11 3.41
CA ASP A 14 -6.38 7.44 4.70
C ASP A 14 -7.86 7.21 5.05
N VAL A 15 -8.71 8.22 4.80
CA VAL A 15 -10.14 8.12 5.09
C VAL A 15 -10.77 7.02 4.26
N SER A 16 -10.52 7.03 2.94
CA SER A 16 -11.08 6.02 2.02
C SER A 16 -10.58 4.61 2.36
N LEU A 17 -9.30 4.47 2.67
CA LEU A 17 -8.68 3.19 3.02
C LEU A 17 -9.28 2.61 4.31
N ILE A 18 -9.32 3.41 5.40
CA ILE A 18 -9.81 2.94 6.70
C ILE A 18 -11.30 2.62 6.62
N MET A 19 -12.07 3.44 5.89
CA MET A 19 -13.50 3.18 5.68
C MET A 19 -13.76 1.95 4.84
N GLY A 20 -12.94 1.69 3.81
CA GLY A 20 -13.02 0.49 2.97
C GLY A 20 -12.69 -0.80 3.71
N LEU A 21 -11.80 -0.73 4.70
CA LEU A 21 -11.43 -1.88 5.55
C LEU A 21 -12.41 -2.14 6.71
N SER A 22 -13.42 -1.29 6.89
CA SER A 22 -14.40 -1.40 7.97
C SER A 22 -15.59 -2.28 7.57
N ASP A 23 -15.55 -3.57 7.93
CA ASP A 23 -16.60 -4.55 7.60
C ASP A 23 -17.89 -4.36 8.42
N THR A 24 -17.83 -3.60 9.53
CA THR A 24 -18.94 -3.53 10.50
C THR A 24 -20.04 -2.54 10.11
N GLY A 25 -19.85 -1.77 9.03
CA GLY A 25 -20.77 -0.66 8.67
C GLY A 25 -20.82 0.47 9.69
N LYS A 26 -19.95 0.44 10.72
CA LYS A 26 -19.80 1.46 11.76
C LYS A 26 -18.36 1.93 11.79
N ILE A 27 -18.14 3.22 12.03
CA ILE A 27 -16.82 3.81 12.24
C ILE A 27 -16.84 4.72 13.47
N ASP A 28 -15.77 4.67 14.26
CA ASP A 28 -15.53 5.61 15.34
C ASP A 28 -14.65 6.74 14.81
N MET A 29 -15.24 7.91 14.68
CA MET A 29 -14.58 9.10 14.15
C MET A 29 -14.20 10.06 15.28
N THR A 30 -12.93 10.44 15.33
CA THR A 30 -12.45 11.56 16.13
C THR A 30 -12.29 12.80 15.26
N VAL A 31 -12.96 13.87 15.60
CA VAL A 31 -12.88 15.17 14.92
C VAL A 31 -12.22 16.19 15.85
N LEU A 32 -11.35 17.01 15.30
CA LEU A 32 -10.79 18.16 16.02
C LEU A 32 -11.65 19.40 15.71
N ARG A 33 -12.33 19.95 16.72
CA ARG A 33 -13.13 21.16 16.62
C ARG A 33 -12.76 22.11 17.77
N ASP A 34 -12.37 23.33 17.44
CA ASP A 34 -11.96 24.38 18.40
C ASP A 34 -10.87 23.89 19.38
N GLY A 35 -9.89 23.13 18.87
CA GLY A 35 -8.79 22.55 19.64
C GLY A 35 -9.18 21.36 20.53
N LYS A 36 -10.45 20.94 20.55
CA LYS A 36 -10.94 19.80 21.34
C LYS A 36 -11.20 18.59 20.43
N LYS A 37 -10.85 17.42 20.94
CA LYS A 37 -11.18 16.15 20.28
C LYS A 37 -12.61 15.76 20.64
N LEU A 38 -13.43 15.50 19.64
CA LEU A 38 -14.79 15.01 19.76
C LEU A 38 -14.88 13.65 19.10
N GLU A 39 -15.37 12.67 19.83
CA GLU A 39 -15.57 11.32 19.33
C GLU A 39 -17.05 11.11 18.97
N ARG A 40 -17.28 10.45 17.82
CA ARG A 40 -18.61 10.12 17.31
C ARG A 40 -18.54 8.80 16.58
N THR A 41 -19.47 7.90 16.89
CA THR A 41 -19.70 6.68 16.11
C THR A 41 -20.69 7.01 14.99
N LEU A 42 -20.30 6.72 13.76
CA LEU A 42 -21.13 6.88 12.57
C LEU A 42 -21.49 5.51 12.02
N THR A 43 -22.72 5.37 11.54
CA THR A 43 -23.21 4.15 10.88
C THR A 43 -23.55 4.49 9.44
N LYS A 44 -23.25 3.59 8.51
CA LYS A 44 -23.67 3.71 7.12
C LYS A 44 -25.19 3.86 7.03
N GLN A 45 -25.64 4.78 6.21
CA GLN A 45 -27.05 5.01 5.87
C GLN A 45 -27.21 4.92 4.36
N VAL A 46 -28.39 4.53 3.92
CA VAL A 46 -28.73 4.51 2.49
C VAL A 46 -29.13 5.91 2.06
N TYR A 47 -28.50 6.41 1.02
CA TYR A 47 -28.82 7.67 0.35
C TYR A 47 -29.21 7.38 -1.09
N THR A 48 -30.04 8.24 -1.68
CA THR A 48 -30.44 8.16 -3.09
C THR A 48 -29.82 9.31 -3.85
N ASP A 49 -29.17 9.05 -4.97
CA ASP A 49 -28.63 10.09 -5.84
C ASP A 49 -29.71 10.75 -6.70
N GLU A 50 -29.32 11.76 -7.48
CA GLU A 50 -30.23 12.50 -8.38
C GLU A 50 -30.83 11.62 -9.47
N ASN A 51 -30.24 10.47 -9.77
CA ASN A 51 -30.69 9.49 -10.78
C ASN A 51 -31.57 8.38 -10.16
N GLY A 52 -31.87 8.46 -8.86
CA GLY A 52 -32.65 7.45 -8.15
C GLY A 52 -31.87 6.19 -7.75
N LYS A 53 -30.51 6.21 -7.87
CA LYS A 53 -29.67 5.09 -7.47
C LYS A 53 -29.36 5.17 -5.98
N GLU A 54 -29.62 4.10 -5.25
CA GLU A 54 -29.30 3.98 -3.84
C GLU A 54 -27.80 3.66 -3.63
N TYR A 55 -27.18 4.31 -2.67
CA TYR A 55 -25.82 4.06 -2.23
C TYR A 55 -25.68 4.21 -0.73
N GLU A 56 -24.74 3.48 -0.14
CA GLU A 56 -24.44 3.55 1.30
C GLU A 56 -23.32 4.54 1.59
N ALA A 57 -23.55 5.45 2.53
CA ALA A 57 -22.56 6.42 2.96
C ALA A 57 -22.69 6.76 4.46
N TYR A 58 -21.64 7.33 5.05
CA TYR A 58 -21.64 7.79 6.44
C TYR A 58 -22.18 9.21 6.62
N GLY A 59 -22.67 9.86 5.57
CA GLY A 59 -23.33 11.17 5.63
C GLY A 59 -22.40 12.35 5.87
N PHE A 60 -21.11 12.26 5.53
CA PHE A 60 -20.19 13.39 5.56
C PHE A 60 -19.33 13.46 4.31
N THR A 61 -18.91 14.66 3.97
CA THR A 61 -17.95 14.92 2.92
C THR A 61 -16.60 15.31 3.51
N TYR A 62 -15.53 14.95 2.83
CA TYR A 62 -14.17 15.24 3.26
C TYR A 62 -13.28 15.62 2.09
N GLY A 63 -12.22 16.33 2.40
CA GLY A 63 -11.32 16.90 1.43
C GLY A 63 -11.67 18.34 1.09
N GLY A 64 -10.71 19.07 0.59
CA GLY A 64 -10.83 20.46 0.17
C GLY A 64 -9.59 20.88 -0.60
N ILE A 65 -9.73 21.92 -1.44
CA ILE A 65 -8.62 22.49 -2.18
C ILE A 65 -7.90 23.47 -1.25
N VAL A 66 -6.63 23.21 -1.00
CA VAL A 66 -5.74 24.08 -0.23
C VAL A 66 -4.70 24.70 -1.18
N LYS A 67 -4.45 26.01 -1.06
CA LYS A 67 -3.40 26.68 -1.83
C LYS A 67 -2.04 26.05 -1.47
N ALA A 68 -1.37 25.49 -2.47
CA ALA A 68 -0.09 24.82 -2.30
C ALA A 68 1.04 25.83 -2.08
N THR A 69 1.61 25.87 -0.88
CA THR A 69 2.89 26.52 -0.62
C THR A 69 4.02 25.49 -0.72
N PRO A 70 5.29 25.89 -0.97
CA PRO A 70 6.40 24.95 -1.01
C PRO A 70 6.52 24.05 0.22
N LEU A 71 6.29 24.62 1.41
CA LEU A 71 6.32 23.88 2.68
C LEU A 71 5.18 22.86 2.77
N LEU A 72 3.96 23.24 2.36
CA LEU A 72 2.83 22.32 2.33
C LEU A 72 3.03 21.18 1.34
N ARG A 73 3.70 21.43 0.21
CA ARG A 73 4.05 20.38 -0.76
C ARG A 73 5.01 19.37 -0.15
N LEU A 74 6.06 19.82 0.55
CA LEU A 74 6.99 18.92 1.25
C LEU A 74 6.28 18.11 2.33
N GLN A 75 5.44 18.75 3.13
CA GLN A 75 4.65 18.08 4.16
C GLN A 75 3.69 17.05 3.57
N TYR A 76 3.01 17.39 2.49
CA TYR A 76 2.13 16.47 1.77
C TYR A 76 2.90 15.26 1.24
N SER A 77 4.06 15.48 0.57
CA SER A 77 4.90 14.40 0.06
C SER A 77 5.39 13.47 1.18
N TRP A 78 5.71 14.03 2.35
CA TRP A 78 6.07 13.22 3.53
C TRP A 78 4.90 12.33 3.99
N TYR A 79 3.71 12.91 4.15
CA TYR A 79 2.53 12.12 4.54
C TYR A 79 2.15 11.08 3.48
N GLN A 80 2.28 11.43 2.20
CA GLN A 80 2.05 10.49 1.10
C GLN A 80 3.01 9.30 1.15
N THR A 81 4.29 9.55 1.43
CA THR A 81 5.27 8.46 1.61
C THR A 81 4.92 7.57 2.80
N MET A 82 4.50 8.16 3.93
CA MET A 82 4.06 7.38 5.09
C MET A 82 2.78 6.58 4.81
N ASP A 83 1.88 7.11 4.00
CA ASP A 83 0.67 6.40 3.56
C ASP A 83 1.03 5.18 2.70
N TYR A 84 1.97 5.30 1.78
CA TYR A 84 2.48 4.14 1.02
C TYR A 84 3.07 3.05 1.93
N VAL A 85 3.86 3.42 2.92
CA VAL A 85 4.39 2.47 3.92
C VAL A 85 3.25 1.77 4.68
N ARG A 86 2.19 2.51 5.03
CA ARG A 86 1.00 1.97 5.67
C ARG A 86 0.28 0.97 4.76
N ILE A 87 0.07 1.32 3.48
CA ILE A 87 -0.56 0.44 2.48
C ILE A 87 0.22 -0.87 2.36
N VAL A 88 1.55 -0.80 2.24
CA VAL A 88 2.41 -2.01 2.18
C VAL A 88 2.22 -2.88 3.42
N ARG A 89 2.24 -2.27 4.62
CA ARG A 89 2.01 -3.00 5.88
C ARG A 89 0.66 -3.70 5.90
N LEU A 90 -0.41 -3.00 5.50
CA LEU A 90 -1.77 -3.56 5.47
C LEU A 90 -1.89 -4.68 4.44
N SER A 91 -1.32 -4.50 3.25
CA SER A 91 -1.29 -5.54 2.21
C SER A 91 -0.58 -6.82 2.70
N LEU A 92 0.55 -6.67 3.40
CA LEU A 92 1.24 -7.80 4.02
C LEU A 92 0.41 -8.47 5.12
N GLN A 93 -0.30 -7.70 5.94
CA GLN A 93 -1.19 -8.24 6.96
C GLN A 93 -2.36 -9.02 6.32
N MET A 94 -2.96 -8.50 5.25
CA MET A 94 -4.04 -9.19 4.51
C MET A 94 -3.54 -10.49 3.89
N LEU A 95 -2.34 -10.48 3.31
CA LEU A 95 -1.72 -11.68 2.75
C LEU A 95 -1.44 -12.73 3.84
N LEU A 96 -0.88 -12.32 4.98
CA LEU A 96 -0.55 -13.23 6.09
C LEU A 96 -1.79 -13.75 6.82
N SER A 97 -2.87 -12.97 6.88
CA SER A 97 -4.15 -13.38 7.47
C SER A 97 -4.99 -14.26 6.54
N GLY A 98 -4.59 -14.41 5.27
CA GLY A 98 -5.36 -15.12 4.25
C GLY A 98 -6.60 -14.36 3.76
N ALA A 99 -6.74 -13.09 4.13
CA ALA A 99 -7.79 -12.20 3.62
C ALA A 99 -7.58 -11.84 2.15
N ALA A 100 -6.32 -11.82 1.68
CA ALA A 100 -5.96 -11.70 0.27
C ALA A 100 -5.47 -13.05 -0.25
N GLY A 101 -5.93 -13.44 -1.44
CA GLY A 101 -5.56 -14.67 -2.11
C GLY A 101 -4.47 -14.45 -3.18
N VAL A 102 -4.04 -15.55 -3.79
CA VAL A 102 -3.06 -15.51 -4.89
C VAL A 102 -3.62 -14.76 -6.11
N ASN A 103 -4.94 -14.79 -6.31
CA ASN A 103 -5.63 -14.11 -7.40
C ASN A 103 -5.63 -12.58 -7.25
N ASP A 104 -5.34 -12.07 -6.05
CA ASP A 104 -5.26 -10.64 -5.76
C ASP A 104 -3.84 -10.09 -5.98
N LEU A 105 -2.88 -10.97 -6.31
CA LEU A 105 -1.51 -10.59 -6.61
C LEU A 105 -1.39 -10.21 -8.09
N SER A 106 -0.96 -8.99 -8.35
CA SER A 106 -0.58 -8.54 -9.69
C SER A 106 0.92 -8.73 -9.91
N GLY A 107 1.27 -9.42 -10.97
CA GLY A 107 2.65 -9.55 -11.40
C GLY A 107 3.10 -8.41 -12.32
N PRO A 108 4.31 -8.50 -12.89
CA PRO A 108 4.87 -7.44 -13.73
C PRO A 108 3.97 -7.06 -14.92
N VAL A 109 3.28 -8.03 -15.51
CA VAL A 109 2.39 -7.80 -16.67
C VAL A 109 1.14 -7.05 -16.25
N GLY A 110 0.49 -7.46 -15.15
CA GLY A 110 -0.69 -6.78 -14.59
C GLY A 110 -0.36 -5.35 -14.15
N ILE A 111 0.81 -5.12 -13.55
CA ILE A 111 1.28 -3.78 -13.17
C ILE A 111 1.41 -2.88 -14.40
N VAL A 112 2.07 -3.36 -15.47
CA VAL A 112 2.26 -2.57 -16.70
C VAL A 112 0.92 -2.28 -17.38
N SER A 113 0.00 -3.24 -17.42
CA SER A 113 -1.33 -3.02 -17.99
C SER A 113 -2.10 -1.96 -17.20
N THR A 114 -2.13 -2.03 -15.88
CA THR A 114 -2.80 -1.03 -15.01
C THR A 114 -2.23 0.37 -15.20
N ILE A 115 -0.90 0.52 -15.22
CA ILE A 115 -0.26 1.84 -15.44
C ILE A 115 -0.62 2.39 -16.82
N THR A 116 -0.65 1.53 -17.84
CA THR A 116 -0.95 1.92 -19.22
C THR A 116 -2.42 2.33 -19.35
N GLU A 117 -3.33 1.60 -18.73
CA GLU A 117 -4.77 1.90 -18.75
C GLU A 117 -5.07 3.22 -18.04
N VAL A 118 -4.61 3.38 -16.80
CA VAL A 118 -4.78 4.62 -16.04
C VAL A 118 -4.12 5.80 -16.74
N GLY A 119 -2.94 5.60 -17.35
CA GLY A 119 -2.26 6.64 -18.14
C GLY A 119 -3.10 7.10 -19.32
N LYS A 120 -3.66 6.17 -20.11
CA LYS A 120 -4.53 6.46 -21.26
C LYS A 120 -5.84 7.13 -20.86
N GLU A 121 -6.52 6.63 -19.84
CA GLU A 121 -7.75 7.22 -19.31
C GLU A 121 -7.51 8.65 -18.82
N THR A 122 -6.45 8.86 -18.03
CA THR A 122 -6.11 10.19 -17.51
C THR A 122 -5.72 11.15 -18.65
N GLU A 123 -5.02 10.66 -19.69
CA GLU A 123 -4.68 11.46 -20.86
C GLU A 123 -5.92 11.89 -21.63
N ALA A 124 -6.89 10.98 -21.81
CA ALA A 124 -8.14 11.26 -22.50
C ALA A 124 -9.03 12.26 -21.74
N GLU A 125 -9.05 12.20 -20.42
CA GLU A 125 -9.90 13.04 -19.56
C GLU A 125 -9.26 14.42 -19.26
N ALA A 126 -7.96 14.45 -18.96
CA ALA A 126 -7.28 15.62 -18.40
C ALA A 126 -5.98 16.02 -19.15
N GLY A 127 -5.63 15.30 -20.21
CA GLY A 127 -4.50 15.58 -21.09
C GLY A 127 -3.15 15.01 -20.59
N PHE A 128 -2.13 15.12 -21.45
CA PHE A 128 -0.81 14.52 -21.26
C PHE A 128 -0.12 14.89 -19.92
N GLY A 129 -0.28 16.15 -19.46
CA GLY A 129 0.31 16.58 -18.18
C GLY A 129 -0.22 15.79 -16.98
N ALA A 130 -1.54 15.53 -16.94
CA ALA A 130 -2.18 14.77 -15.90
C ALA A 130 -1.81 13.27 -16.00
N ALA A 131 -1.70 12.72 -17.20
CA ALA A 131 -1.23 11.35 -17.40
C ALA A 131 0.20 11.16 -16.89
N LEU A 132 1.11 12.11 -17.19
CA LEU A 132 2.48 12.08 -16.68
C LEU A 132 2.51 12.13 -15.15
N GLU A 133 1.69 13.00 -14.52
CA GLU A 133 1.57 13.08 -13.07
C GLU A 133 1.10 11.74 -12.46
N SER A 134 0.10 11.11 -13.04
CA SER A 134 -0.39 9.80 -12.61
C SER A 134 0.69 8.71 -12.71
N ILE A 135 1.42 8.65 -13.80
CA ILE A 135 2.52 7.69 -13.99
C ILE A 135 3.63 7.91 -12.95
N LEU A 136 4.01 9.17 -12.69
CA LEU A 136 5.00 9.51 -11.67
C LEU A 136 4.52 9.15 -10.26
N TYR A 137 3.23 9.29 -9.98
CA TYR A 137 2.62 8.88 -8.72
C TYR A 137 2.74 7.36 -8.52
N PHE A 138 2.40 6.55 -9.54
CA PHE A 138 2.60 5.11 -9.49
C PHE A 138 4.07 4.72 -9.33
N ALA A 139 4.98 5.37 -10.06
CA ALA A 139 6.41 5.12 -9.94
C ALA A 139 6.92 5.40 -8.51
N ALA A 140 6.47 6.48 -7.88
CA ALA A 140 6.80 6.80 -6.50
C ALA A 140 6.24 5.75 -5.52
N MET A 141 4.99 5.32 -5.71
CA MET A 141 4.38 4.26 -4.91
C MET A 141 5.17 2.95 -5.00
N PHE A 142 5.55 2.53 -6.22
CA PHE A 142 6.36 1.32 -6.41
C PHE A 142 7.75 1.45 -5.81
N ALA A 143 8.40 2.61 -5.92
CA ALA A 143 9.71 2.84 -5.32
C ALA A 143 9.66 2.69 -3.78
N VAL A 144 8.64 3.26 -3.13
CA VAL A 144 8.44 3.11 -1.68
C VAL A 144 8.11 1.66 -1.32
N ASN A 145 7.24 1.00 -2.09
CA ASN A 145 6.90 -0.41 -1.88
C ASN A 145 8.16 -1.29 -1.94
N LEU A 146 8.98 -1.12 -2.99
CA LEU A 146 10.24 -1.84 -3.15
C LEU A 146 11.21 -1.57 -1.99
N ALA A 147 11.32 -0.32 -1.54
CA ALA A 147 12.17 0.05 -0.40
C ALA A 147 11.71 -0.63 0.90
N VAL A 148 10.40 -0.61 1.18
CA VAL A 148 9.84 -1.26 2.38
C VAL A 148 10.01 -2.77 2.32
N MET A 149 9.73 -3.39 1.15
CA MET A 149 9.91 -4.84 0.97
C MET A 149 11.37 -5.25 1.15
N ASN A 150 12.32 -4.46 0.63
CA ASN A 150 13.75 -4.73 0.81
C ASN A 150 14.23 -4.61 2.25
N LEU A 151 13.53 -3.86 3.11
CA LEU A 151 13.83 -3.78 4.54
C LEU A 151 13.29 -4.97 5.35
N LEU A 152 12.42 -5.79 4.76
CA LEU A 152 11.91 -6.98 5.46
C LEU A 152 13.03 -7.99 5.73
N PRO A 153 13.02 -8.68 6.88
CA PRO A 153 14.03 -9.66 7.25
C PRO A 153 13.85 -10.98 6.49
N LEU A 154 13.75 -10.91 5.17
CA LEU A 154 13.56 -12.05 4.28
C LEU A 154 14.87 -12.42 3.58
N PRO A 155 15.14 -13.71 3.36
CA PRO A 155 16.27 -14.15 2.54
C PRO A 155 16.21 -13.52 1.14
N ALA A 156 17.37 -13.29 0.54
CA ALA A 156 17.57 -12.65 -0.76
C ALA A 156 17.25 -11.13 -0.83
N LEU A 157 16.74 -10.52 0.24
CA LEU A 157 16.54 -9.08 0.35
C LEU A 157 17.59 -8.43 1.26
N ASP A 158 17.79 -7.12 1.14
CA ASP A 158 18.78 -6.37 1.94
C ASP A 158 18.51 -6.49 3.45
N GLY A 159 17.25 -6.49 3.86
CA GLY A 159 16.84 -6.69 5.25
C GLY A 159 17.26 -8.04 5.82
N GLY A 160 17.31 -9.08 4.99
CA GLY A 160 17.86 -10.39 5.37
C GLY A 160 19.36 -10.33 5.67
N HIS A 161 20.13 -9.57 4.90
CA HIS A 161 21.54 -9.34 5.16
C HIS A 161 21.76 -8.56 6.46
N VAL A 162 20.98 -7.51 6.70
CA VAL A 162 21.03 -6.72 7.95
C VAL A 162 20.67 -7.61 9.15
N LEU A 163 19.62 -8.42 9.05
CA LEU A 163 19.23 -9.36 10.11
C LEU A 163 20.39 -10.35 10.40
N PHE A 164 21.01 -10.92 9.37
CA PHE A 164 22.13 -11.84 9.56
C PHE A 164 23.32 -11.16 10.26
N LEU A 165 23.67 -9.92 9.87
CA LEU A 165 24.73 -9.16 10.54
C LEU A 165 24.42 -8.91 12.01
N LEU A 166 23.17 -8.58 12.36
CA LEU A 166 22.73 -8.41 13.74
C LEU A 166 22.85 -9.73 14.54
N VAL A 167 22.35 -10.82 13.95
CA VAL A 167 22.42 -12.15 14.59
C VAL A 167 23.86 -12.61 14.77
N ASN A 168 24.71 -12.41 13.77
CA ASN A 168 26.15 -12.70 13.85
C ASN A 168 26.85 -11.86 14.92
N GLY A 169 26.55 -10.55 14.97
CA GLY A 169 27.07 -9.65 16.01
C GLY A 169 26.68 -10.10 17.42
N ILE A 170 25.42 -10.51 17.63
CA ILE A 170 24.95 -11.08 18.91
C ILE A 170 25.67 -12.41 19.22
N ALA A 171 25.84 -13.27 18.22
CA ALA A 171 26.53 -14.54 18.39
C ALA A 171 27.99 -14.36 18.83
N VAL A 172 28.69 -13.41 18.19
CA VAL A 172 30.07 -13.05 18.58
C VAL A 172 30.12 -12.48 19.99
N LEU A 173 29.16 -11.62 20.35
CA LEU A 173 29.12 -11.00 21.68
C LEU A 173 28.87 -12.03 22.80
N LEU A 174 27.94 -12.97 22.59
CA LEU A 174 27.52 -13.95 23.60
C LEU A 174 28.38 -15.20 23.59
N PHE A 175 28.72 -15.71 22.42
CA PHE A 175 29.36 -17.03 22.27
C PHE A 175 30.83 -16.93 21.81
N LYS A 176 31.34 -15.73 21.49
CA LYS A 176 32.67 -15.48 20.92
C LYS A 176 32.96 -16.32 19.66
N LYS A 177 31.92 -16.65 18.89
CA LYS A 177 32.01 -17.41 17.65
C LYS A 177 31.26 -16.70 16.53
N GLU A 178 31.87 -16.62 15.36
CA GLU A 178 31.25 -16.11 14.14
C GLU A 178 30.42 -17.21 13.47
N ILE A 179 29.30 -16.81 12.89
CA ILE A 179 28.47 -17.68 12.06
C ILE A 179 29.09 -17.72 10.66
N PRO A 180 29.46 -18.90 10.13
CA PRO A 180 30.08 -18.97 8.80
C PRO A 180 29.16 -18.39 7.72
N SER A 181 29.68 -17.51 6.87
CA SER A 181 28.95 -16.85 5.78
C SER A 181 28.33 -17.84 4.75
N LYS A 182 28.82 -19.08 4.75
CA LYS A 182 28.24 -20.15 3.93
C LYS A 182 26.75 -20.37 4.19
N TYR A 183 26.29 -20.26 5.44
CA TYR A 183 24.87 -20.41 5.77
C TYR A 183 24.05 -19.27 5.18
N LEU A 184 24.54 -18.04 5.27
CA LEU A 184 23.89 -16.89 4.65
C LEU A 184 23.73 -17.08 3.13
N ASN A 185 24.81 -17.49 2.46
CA ASN A 185 24.80 -17.69 1.01
C ASN A 185 23.79 -18.78 0.58
N VAL A 186 23.71 -19.87 1.34
CA VAL A 186 22.72 -20.94 1.05
C VAL A 186 21.29 -20.44 1.29
N ILE A 187 21.04 -19.78 2.41
CA ILE A 187 19.71 -19.25 2.75
C ILE A 187 19.27 -18.22 1.70
N ASN A 188 20.15 -17.31 1.32
CA ASN A 188 19.87 -16.32 0.28
C ASN A 188 19.66 -16.96 -1.10
N GLY A 189 20.41 -17.98 -1.44
CA GLY A 189 20.25 -18.72 -2.69
C GLY A 189 18.89 -19.41 -2.77
N ILE A 190 18.46 -20.06 -1.70
CA ILE A 190 17.12 -20.69 -1.61
C ILE A 190 16.03 -19.61 -1.68
N GLY A 191 16.17 -18.52 -0.92
CA GLY A 191 15.23 -17.41 -0.94
C GLY A 191 15.08 -16.79 -2.32
N PHE A 192 16.20 -16.58 -3.02
CA PHE A 192 16.20 -16.07 -4.40
C PHE A 192 15.50 -17.04 -5.36
N ALA A 193 15.77 -18.33 -5.27
CA ALA A 193 15.10 -19.33 -6.10
C ALA A 193 13.59 -19.37 -5.88
N LEU A 194 13.13 -19.24 -4.61
CA LEU A 194 11.71 -19.17 -4.27
C LEU A 194 11.06 -17.89 -4.82
N LEU A 195 11.72 -16.73 -4.69
CA LEU A 195 11.22 -15.46 -5.24
C LEU A 195 11.11 -15.52 -6.77
N MET A 196 12.11 -16.09 -7.45
CA MET A 196 12.08 -16.29 -8.90
C MET A 196 10.94 -17.22 -9.33
N ALA A 197 10.73 -18.33 -8.61
CA ALA A 197 9.64 -19.25 -8.87
C ALA A 197 8.27 -18.59 -8.68
N LEU A 198 8.10 -17.79 -7.60
CA LEU A 198 6.89 -17.02 -7.35
C LEU A 198 6.65 -15.99 -8.46
N MET A 199 7.69 -15.24 -8.86
CA MET A 199 7.59 -14.24 -9.94
C MET A 199 7.14 -14.89 -11.27
N LEU A 200 7.73 -16.02 -11.63
CA LEU A 200 7.34 -16.76 -12.82
C LEU A 200 5.88 -17.25 -12.73
N PHE A 201 5.48 -17.77 -11.56
CA PHE A 201 4.11 -18.25 -11.35
C PHE A 201 3.10 -17.09 -11.50
N VAL A 202 3.33 -15.95 -10.85
CA VAL A 202 2.41 -14.79 -10.92
C VAL A 202 2.39 -14.21 -12.34
N THR A 203 3.56 -14.13 -13.02
CA THR A 203 3.61 -13.68 -14.43
C THR A 203 2.79 -14.57 -15.35
N PHE A 204 2.87 -15.91 -15.17
CA PHE A 204 2.05 -16.86 -15.91
C PHE A 204 0.56 -16.65 -15.64
N HIS A 205 0.19 -16.44 -14.38
CA HIS A 205 -1.19 -16.16 -13.97
C HIS A 205 -1.71 -14.87 -14.61
N ASP A 206 -0.93 -13.78 -14.60
CA ASP A 206 -1.29 -12.51 -15.25
C ASP A 206 -1.58 -12.70 -16.76
N ILE A 207 -0.70 -13.44 -17.46
CA ILE A 207 -0.86 -13.70 -18.89
C ILE A 207 -2.17 -14.48 -19.13
N CYS A 208 -2.44 -15.50 -18.31
CA CYS A 208 -3.69 -16.26 -18.41
C CYS A 208 -4.92 -15.37 -18.21
N LEU A 209 -4.91 -14.46 -17.23
CA LEU A 209 -6.00 -13.52 -16.97
C LEU A 209 -6.25 -12.58 -18.15
N LEU A 210 -5.18 -12.01 -18.74
CA LEU A 210 -5.30 -11.14 -19.91
C LEU A 210 -5.95 -11.89 -21.10
N TYR A 211 -5.54 -13.12 -21.37
CA TYR A 211 -6.13 -13.91 -22.46
C TYR A 211 -7.60 -14.32 -22.23
N THR A 212 -8.01 -14.43 -20.97
CA THR A 212 -9.42 -14.79 -20.64
C THR A 212 -10.34 -13.58 -20.53
N SER A 213 -9.78 -12.37 -20.33
CA SER A 213 -10.55 -11.10 -20.29
C SER A 213 -10.89 -10.57 -21.67
N ASP A 214 -10.14 -10.96 -22.72
CA ASP A 214 -10.33 -10.54 -24.12
C ASP A 214 -11.23 -11.53 -24.92
N ALA A 215 -11.74 -12.61 -24.31
CA ALA A 215 -12.60 -13.59 -24.93
C ALA A 215 -14.07 -13.44 -24.49
#